data_26cf53b4cca9b81117e328dfd57a07d3
#
_entry.id   26cf53b4cca9b81117e328dfd57a07d3
#
_cell.length_a   1.000
_cell.length_b   1.000
_cell.length_c   1.000
_cell.angle_alpha   90.00
_cell.angle_beta   90.00
_cell.angle_gamma   90.00
#
_symmetry.space_group_name_H-M   'P 1'
#
loop_
_entity.id
_entity.type
_entity.pdbx_description
1 polymer ?
#
loop_
_entity_poly.entity_id
_entity_poly.type
_entity_poly.pdbx_seq_one_letter_code
_entity_poly.pdbx_strand_id
1 'polypeptide(L)'
;MQIESQFDELIKAGWGVIDSDFDPVAFQHWRLKAFECLNAMFGSDHAYTKYFEHFVRQGDRANVLAAGGVLSAAKQHMVSK
;
A
#
# COMPACT_ATOMS: atom_id res chain seq x y z
N MET A 1 -2.20 -9.03 -17.73
CA MET A 1 -1.75 -8.18 -16.63
C MET A 1 -2.68 -8.30 -15.44
N GLN A 2 -2.14 -8.48 -14.29
CA GLN A 2 -2.95 -8.81 -13.12
C GLN A 2 -2.88 -7.69 -12.09
N ILE A 3 -3.57 -6.60 -12.37
CA ILE A 3 -3.61 -5.45 -11.46
C ILE A 3 -4.14 -5.88 -10.09
N GLU A 4 -5.19 -6.69 -10.11
CA GLU A 4 -5.77 -7.25 -8.90
C GLU A 4 -4.74 -8.02 -8.08
N SER A 5 -3.95 -8.85 -8.77
CA SER A 5 -2.91 -9.65 -8.11
C SER A 5 -1.83 -8.77 -7.50
N GLN A 6 -1.48 -7.69 -8.18
CA GLN A 6 -0.49 -6.75 -7.65
C GLN A 6 -0.95 -6.13 -6.35
N PHE A 7 -2.20 -5.68 -6.31
CA PHE A 7 -2.74 -5.10 -5.08
C PHE A 7 -2.87 -6.16 -3.97
N ASP A 8 -3.29 -7.37 -4.33
CA ASP A 8 -3.40 -8.44 -3.34
C ASP A 8 -2.05 -8.78 -2.73
N GLU A 9 -1.00 -8.82 -3.55
CA GLU A 9 0.34 -9.09 -3.06
C GLU A 9 0.83 -7.99 -2.13
N LEU A 10 0.56 -6.73 -2.48
CA LEU A 10 0.94 -5.60 -1.64
C LEU A 10 0.20 -5.60 -0.31
N ILE A 11 -1.09 -5.94 -0.33
CA ILE A 11 -1.88 -6.02 0.88
C ILE A 11 -1.35 -7.13 1.79
N LYS A 12 -1.06 -8.30 1.21
CA LYS A 12 -0.50 -9.42 1.96
C LYS A 12 0.87 -9.08 2.53
N ALA A 13 1.69 -8.40 1.74
CA ALA A 13 3.02 -7.99 2.21
C ALA A 13 2.93 -7.02 3.38
N GLY A 14 1.93 -6.14 3.37
CA GLY A 14 1.69 -5.24 4.49
C GLY A 14 1.35 -6.01 5.76
N TRP A 15 0.50 -7.04 5.65
CA TRP A 15 0.20 -7.90 6.78
C TRP A 15 1.46 -8.61 7.28
N GLY A 16 2.32 -9.04 6.36
CA GLY A 16 3.59 -9.66 6.72
C GLY A 16 4.49 -8.74 7.51
N VAL A 17 4.51 -7.46 7.17
CA VAL A 17 5.30 -6.47 7.90
C VAL A 17 4.79 -6.38 9.34
N ILE A 18 3.47 -6.36 9.53
CA ILE A 18 2.88 -6.29 10.87
C ILE A 18 3.19 -7.56 11.66
N ASP A 19 3.04 -8.72 11.03
CA ASP A 19 3.22 -10.01 11.70
C ASP A 19 4.67 -10.32 12.07
N SER A 20 5.62 -9.71 11.38
CA SER A 20 7.05 -9.96 11.63
C SER A 20 7.64 -9.01 12.65
N ASP A 21 6.86 -8.56 13.63
CA ASP A 21 7.29 -7.63 14.66
C ASP A 21 7.71 -6.27 14.10
N PHE A 22 7.11 -5.93 13.00
CA PHE A 22 7.35 -4.65 12.34
C PHE A 22 8.83 -4.43 12.00
N ASP A 23 9.36 -5.29 11.11
CA ASP A 23 10.72 -5.17 10.62
C ASP A 23 10.86 -3.87 9.79
N PRO A 24 11.73 -2.93 10.21
CA PRO A 24 11.88 -1.67 9.49
C PRO A 24 12.33 -1.83 8.04
N VAL A 25 13.16 -2.83 7.76
CA VAL A 25 13.64 -3.06 6.40
C VAL A 25 12.50 -3.56 5.51
N ALA A 26 11.72 -4.51 6.02
CA ALA A 26 10.56 -5.01 5.29
C ALA A 26 9.53 -3.90 5.05
N PHE A 27 9.33 -3.05 6.06
CA PHE A 27 8.43 -1.92 5.95
C PHE A 27 8.86 -0.97 4.82
N GLN A 28 10.15 -0.63 4.76
CA GLN A 28 10.67 0.28 3.73
C GLN A 28 10.48 -0.29 2.33
N HIS A 29 10.78 -1.58 2.15
CA HIS A 29 10.60 -2.23 0.85
C HIS A 29 9.14 -2.23 0.43
N TRP A 30 8.25 -2.59 1.35
CA TRP A 30 6.82 -2.61 1.09
C TRP A 30 6.30 -1.23 0.73
N ARG A 31 6.71 -0.23 1.49
CA ARG A 31 6.29 1.15 1.29
C ARG A 31 6.65 1.66 -0.12
N LEU A 32 7.89 1.42 -0.51
CA LEU A 32 8.35 1.88 -1.82
C LEU A 32 7.62 1.18 -2.95
N LYS A 33 7.45 -0.12 -2.85
CA LYS A 33 6.75 -0.88 -3.89
C LYS A 33 5.30 -0.44 -4.02
N ALA A 34 4.63 -0.28 -2.91
CA ALA A 34 3.23 0.12 -2.92
C ALA A 34 3.07 1.54 -3.46
N PHE A 35 3.95 2.44 -3.04
CA PHE A 35 3.91 3.81 -3.53
C PHE A 35 4.12 3.85 -5.05
N GLU A 36 5.10 3.11 -5.54
CA GLU A 36 5.37 3.06 -6.98
C GLU A 36 4.16 2.54 -7.75
N CYS A 37 3.51 1.53 -7.22
CA CYS A 37 2.32 0.98 -7.85
C CYS A 37 1.20 2.02 -7.94
N LEU A 38 0.92 2.71 -6.84
CA LEU A 38 -0.11 3.75 -6.82
C LEU A 38 0.24 4.90 -7.74
N ASN A 39 1.51 5.31 -7.71
CA ASN A 39 1.96 6.42 -8.56
C ASN A 39 1.83 6.06 -10.04
N ALA A 40 2.15 4.83 -10.41
CA ALA A 40 2.06 4.39 -11.79
C ALA A 40 0.62 4.30 -12.27
N MET A 41 -0.30 3.91 -11.39
CA MET A 41 -1.70 3.71 -11.79
C MET A 41 -2.55 4.96 -11.69
N PHE A 42 -2.32 5.78 -10.69
CA PHE A 42 -3.16 6.95 -10.41
C PHE A 42 -2.44 8.28 -10.57
N GLY A 43 -1.11 8.27 -10.47
CA GLY A 43 -0.34 9.50 -10.48
C GLY A 43 -0.10 10.03 -9.07
N SER A 44 0.92 10.87 -8.93
CA SER A 44 1.32 11.37 -7.61
C SER A 44 0.32 12.33 -6.99
N ASP A 45 -0.55 12.92 -7.80
CA ASP A 45 -1.55 13.88 -7.31
C ASP A 45 -2.87 13.24 -6.92
N HIS A 46 -3.03 11.95 -7.18
CA HIS A 46 -4.28 11.27 -6.86
C HIS A 46 -4.44 11.09 -5.36
N ALA A 47 -5.68 11.14 -4.90
CA ALA A 47 -5.99 11.03 -3.47
C ALA A 47 -5.43 9.76 -2.84
N TYR A 48 -5.56 8.62 -3.52
CA TYR A 48 -5.03 7.35 -2.97
C TYR A 48 -3.53 7.42 -2.75
N THR A 49 -2.79 7.97 -3.71
CA THR A 49 -1.35 8.09 -3.59
C THR A 49 -0.97 8.99 -2.43
N LYS A 50 -1.67 10.11 -2.30
CA LYS A 50 -1.40 11.05 -1.22
C LYS A 50 -1.75 10.49 0.15
N TYR A 51 -2.88 9.79 0.26
CA TYR A 51 -3.27 9.16 1.52
C TYR A 51 -2.27 8.08 1.92
N PHE A 52 -1.85 7.27 0.97
CA PHE A 52 -0.86 6.23 1.26
C PHE A 52 0.42 6.85 1.78
N GLU A 53 0.93 7.86 1.09
CA GLU A 53 2.15 8.54 1.49
C GLU A 53 2.03 9.13 2.90
N HIS A 54 0.86 9.70 3.19
CA HIS A 54 0.61 10.29 4.51
C HIS A 54 0.66 9.23 5.61
N PHE A 55 0.00 8.11 5.39
CA PHE A 55 -0.04 7.05 6.40
C PHE A 55 1.29 6.36 6.62
N VAL A 56 2.09 6.20 5.56
CA VAL A 56 3.37 5.49 5.70
C VAL A 56 4.52 6.37 6.16
N ARG A 57 4.26 7.62 6.44
CA ARG A 57 5.28 8.48 7.04
C ARG A 57 5.72 7.98 8.39
N GLN A 58 4.77 7.48 9.15
CA GLN A 58 5.02 6.93 10.48
C GLN A 58 5.05 5.42 10.37
N GLY A 59 6.20 4.84 10.66
CA GLY A 59 6.32 3.40 10.53
C GLY A 59 5.79 2.66 11.74
N ASP A 60 4.48 2.62 11.91
CA ASP A 60 3.89 1.85 12.99
C ASP A 60 2.72 1.01 12.46
N ARG A 61 2.25 0.10 13.32
CA ARG A 61 1.22 -0.86 12.92
C ARG A 61 -0.07 -0.20 12.49
N ALA A 62 -0.50 0.80 13.22
CA ALA A 62 -1.77 1.48 12.91
C ALA A 62 -1.71 2.13 11.53
N ASN A 63 -0.58 2.74 11.22
CA ASN A 63 -0.42 3.40 9.93
C ASN A 63 -0.29 2.41 8.79
N VAL A 64 0.37 1.27 9.01
CA VAL A 64 0.44 0.23 7.98
C VAL A 64 -0.96 -0.33 7.71
N LEU A 65 -1.77 -0.52 8.75
CA LEU A 65 -3.15 -0.97 8.57
C LEU A 65 -3.96 0.04 7.77
N ALA A 66 -3.81 1.32 8.08
CA ALA A 66 -4.52 2.38 7.36
C ALA A 66 -4.06 2.43 5.90
N ALA A 67 -2.76 2.30 5.66
CA ALA A 67 -2.22 2.29 4.31
C ALA A 67 -2.71 1.07 3.53
N GLY A 68 -2.83 -0.09 4.20
CA GLY A 68 -3.41 -1.27 3.60
C GLY A 68 -4.86 -1.04 3.19
N GLY A 69 -5.59 -0.26 3.97
CA GLY A 69 -6.93 0.15 3.61
C GLY A 69 -6.98 0.98 2.35
N VAL A 70 -6.00 1.86 2.17
CA VAL A 70 -5.89 2.65 0.94
C VAL A 70 -5.65 1.74 -0.26
N LEU A 71 -4.76 0.75 -0.12
CA LEU A 71 -4.51 -0.20 -1.18
C LEU A 71 -5.77 -1.00 -1.53
N SER A 72 -6.53 -1.40 -0.52
CA SER A 72 -7.79 -2.10 -0.71
C SER A 72 -8.79 -1.24 -1.49
N ALA A 73 -8.91 0.03 -1.11
CA ALA A 73 -9.80 0.96 -1.79
C ALA A 73 -9.38 1.18 -3.24
N ALA A 74 -8.07 1.29 -3.47
CA ALA A 74 -7.54 1.46 -4.82
C ALA A 74 -7.85 0.24 -5.68
N LYS A 75 -7.68 -0.95 -5.11
CA LYS A 75 -8.02 -2.18 -5.81
C LYS A 75 -9.49 -2.21 -6.20
N GLN A 76 -10.38 -1.88 -5.26
CA GLN A 76 -11.81 -1.85 -5.53
C GLN A 76 -12.15 -0.85 -6.62
N HIS A 77 -11.52 0.29 -6.60
CA HIS A 77 -11.73 1.31 -7.62
C HIS A 77 -11.37 0.80 -9.02
N MET A 78 -10.24 0.10 -9.12
CA MET A 78 -9.77 -0.43 -10.41
C MET A 78 -10.64 -1.59 -10.88
N VAL A 79 -11.06 -2.44 -9.97
CA VAL A 79 -11.83 -3.64 -10.30
C VAL A 79 -13.28 -3.29 -10.69
N SER A 80 -13.84 -2.29 -10.05
CA SER A 80 -15.26 -1.96 -10.29
C SER A 80 -15.49 -1.12 -11.54
N LYS A 81 -14.43 -0.82 -12.27
CA LYS A 81 -14.58 -0.19 -13.57
C LYS A 81 -14.89 -1.22 -14.63
#